data_1237eb240a9cb2e59402e9caf8778eb7
#
_entry.id   1237eb240a9cb2e59402e9caf8778eb7
#
_cell.length_a   1.000
_cell.length_b   1.000
_cell.length_c   1.000
_cell.angle_alpha   90.00
_cell.angle_beta   90.00
_cell.angle_gamma   90.00
#
_symmetry.space_group_name_H-M   'P 1'
#
loop_
_entity.id
_entity.type
_entity.pdbx_description
1 polymer ?
#
loop_
_entity_poly.entity_id
_entity_poly.type
_entity_poly.pdbx_seq_one_letter_code
_entity_poly.pdbx_strand_id
1 'polypeptide(L)'
;MPYYFLLMSTQELAVWRKQAAITIQEEFTNKSLPSTLEDSLPPNLQTLFDRVRTGVRRSAEQYINLCNSMERMVKRNEGVAAEYLRIGGSLRTLTDVSADTYAADQGDMLALNMGITAASRHFESSRALLEDEARAWDEGVLEDLKRQRDALVSMRDMFDRRDRLDRDNIPQLERRIKNNEERLIAIRSKPEGTIKPGEAEKVEDAILKVSG
;
A
#
# COMPACT_ATOMS: atom_id res chain seq x y z
N MET A 1 4.31 -7.89 -15.56
CA MET A 1 3.79 -6.61 -16.04
C MET A 1 3.45 -5.67 -14.87
N PRO A 2 4.38 -5.10 -14.13
CA PRO A 2 4.04 -4.16 -13.05
C PRO A 2 4.49 -2.70 -13.29
N TYR A 3 5.06 -2.38 -14.43
CA TYR A 3 5.61 -1.02 -14.66
C TYR A 3 4.60 0.04 -15.11
N TYR A 4 3.36 -0.32 -15.42
CA TYR A 4 2.34 0.63 -15.88
C TYR A 4 1.68 1.44 -14.76
N PHE A 5 1.77 1.02 -13.50
CA PHE A 5 1.15 1.72 -12.37
C PHE A 5 1.90 3.00 -11.93
N LEU A 6 3.18 3.10 -12.23
CA LEU A 6 4.04 4.23 -11.82
C LEU A 6 3.89 5.49 -12.69
N LEU A 7 3.19 5.40 -13.83
CA LEU A 7 3.03 6.49 -14.80
C LEU A 7 1.58 6.99 -14.95
N MET A 8 0.64 6.48 -14.15
CA MET A 8 -0.75 6.94 -14.21
C MET A 8 -0.88 8.31 -13.55
N SER A 9 -1.45 9.27 -14.27
CA SER A 9 -1.79 10.58 -13.72
C SER A 9 -2.82 10.45 -12.58
N THR A 10 -2.88 11.43 -11.68
CA THR A 10 -3.88 11.46 -10.60
C THR A 10 -5.32 11.38 -11.10
N GLN A 11 -5.60 11.84 -12.31
CA GLN A 11 -6.89 11.73 -12.99
C GLN A 11 -7.19 10.29 -13.43
N GLU A 12 -6.22 9.58 -14.01
CA GLU A 12 -6.38 8.18 -14.41
C GLU A 12 -6.56 7.27 -13.18
N LEU A 13 -5.85 7.53 -12.08
CA LEU A 13 -6.06 6.84 -10.81
C LEU A 13 -7.46 7.09 -10.23
N ALA A 14 -8.02 8.29 -10.39
CA ALA A 14 -9.39 8.59 -9.96
C ALA A 14 -10.44 7.88 -10.81
N VAL A 15 -10.22 7.78 -12.13
CA VAL A 15 -11.07 6.99 -13.04
C VAL A 15 -10.99 5.51 -12.70
N TRP A 16 -9.79 5.00 -12.48
CA TRP A 16 -9.57 3.60 -12.08
C TRP A 16 -10.24 3.26 -10.74
N ARG A 17 -10.15 4.16 -9.74
CA ARG A 17 -10.85 4.00 -8.46
C ARG A 17 -12.36 4.01 -8.61
N LYS A 18 -12.91 4.82 -9.52
CA LYS A 18 -14.34 4.78 -9.86
C LYS A 18 -14.74 3.47 -10.52
N GLN A 19 -13.93 2.96 -11.45
CA GLN A 19 -14.17 1.67 -12.09
C GLN A 19 -14.03 0.49 -11.10
N ALA A 20 -13.09 0.57 -10.16
CA ALA A 20 -12.95 -0.41 -9.09
C ALA A 20 -14.07 -0.34 -8.02
N ALA A 21 -14.92 0.68 -8.07
CA ALA A 21 -16.13 0.80 -7.23
C ALA A 21 -17.38 0.19 -7.87
N ILE A 22 -17.23 -0.51 -9.00
CA ILE A 22 -18.31 -1.29 -9.63
C ILE A 22 -18.86 -2.29 -8.61
N THR A 23 -20.17 -2.34 -8.50
CA THR A 23 -20.86 -3.29 -7.60
C THR A 23 -20.67 -4.74 -8.09
N ILE A 24 -20.82 -5.72 -7.19
CA ILE A 24 -20.79 -7.14 -7.60
C ILE A 24 -21.81 -7.40 -8.71
N GLN A 25 -23.01 -6.82 -8.63
CA GLN A 25 -24.06 -6.99 -9.62
C GLN A 25 -23.63 -6.50 -11.00
N GLU A 26 -22.96 -5.34 -11.10
CA GLU A 26 -22.43 -4.82 -12.37
C GLU A 26 -21.27 -5.66 -12.90
N GLU A 27 -20.38 -6.15 -12.01
CA GLU A 27 -19.23 -6.97 -12.38
C GLU A 27 -19.63 -8.34 -12.91
N PHE A 28 -20.75 -8.91 -12.39
CA PHE A 28 -21.27 -10.21 -12.77
C PHE A 28 -22.51 -10.15 -13.66
N THR A 29 -22.95 -8.96 -14.06
CA THR A 29 -24.05 -8.79 -15.03
C THR A 29 -23.75 -9.59 -16.30
N ASN A 30 -24.68 -10.43 -16.72
CA ASN A 30 -24.56 -11.33 -17.88
C ASN A 30 -23.50 -12.45 -17.75
N LYS A 31 -22.97 -12.74 -16.54
CA LYS A 31 -22.12 -13.89 -16.30
C LYS A 31 -22.92 -14.96 -15.57
N SER A 32 -23.10 -16.13 -16.18
CA SER A 32 -23.63 -17.30 -15.50
C SER A 32 -22.50 -18.04 -14.76
N LEU A 33 -22.70 -18.29 -13.47
CA LEU A 33 -21.79 -19.18 -12.73
C LEU A 33 -22.11 -20.64 -13.12
N PRO A 34 -21.09 -21.51 -13.17
CA PRO A 34 -21.32 -22.93 -13.38
C PRO A 34 -22.25 -23.49 -12.28
N SER A 35 -23.26 -24.26 -12.66
CA SER A 35 -24.25 -24.86 -11.73
C SER A 35 -23.61 -25.81 -10.70
N THR A 36 -22.41 -26.30 -10.97
CA THR A 36 -21.64 -27.21 -10.08
C THR A 36 -20.60 -26.47 -9.24
N LEU A 37 -20.56 -25.15 -9.27
CA LEU A 37 -19.52 -24.39 -8.58
C LEU A 37 -19.59 -24.59 -7.08
N GLU A 38 -20.80 -24.54 -6.50
CA GLU A 38 -21.00 -24.72 -5.06
C GLU A 38 -20.54 -26.09 -4.57
N ASP A 39 -20.81 -27.14 -5.34
CA ASP A 39 -20.40 -28.52 -5.03
C ASP A 39 -18.89 -28.72 -5.09
N SER A 40 -18.19 -27.88 -5.84
CA SER A 40 -16.72 -27.94 -6.01
C SER A 40 -15.94 -27.21 -4.91
N LEU A 41 -16.62 -26.39 -4.09
CA LEU A 41 -15.97 -25.58 -3.06
C LEU A 41 -15.72 -26.39 -1.77
N PRO A 42 -14.57 -26.21 -1.10
CA PRO A 42 -14.33 -26.85 0.19
C PRO A 42 -15.36 -26.38 1.25
N PRO A 43 -15.90 -27.31 2.06
CA PRO A 43 -16.93 -26.96 3.07
C PRO A 43 -16.42 -25.98 4.15
N ASN A 44 -15.10 -25.87 4.31
CA ASN A 44 -14.46 -24.96 5.26
C ASN A 44 -13.88 -23.68 4.60
N LEU A 45 -14.32 -23.37 3.37
CA LEU A 45 -13.78 -22.26 2.58
C LEU A 45 -13.83 -20.93 3.34
N GLN A 46 -14.94 -20.62 3.99
CA GLN A 46 -15.12 -19.38 4.75
C GLN A 46 -14.08 -19.27 5.88
N THR A 47 -13.90 -20.33 6.64
CA THR A 47 -12.90 -20.38 7.73
C THR A 47 -11.47 -20.19 7.21
N LEU A 48 -11.16 -20.79 6.05
CA LEU A 48 -9.86 -20.62 5.40
C LEU A 48 -9.65 -19.17 4.96
N PHE A 49 -10.64 -18.54 4.34
CA PHE A 49 -10.57 -17.12 3.94
C PHE A 49 -10.37 -16.20 5.15
N ASP A 50 -11.09 -16.39 6.24
CA ASP A 50 -10.97 -15.56 7.44
C ASP A 50 -9.58 -15.70 8.08
N ARG A 51 -9.03 -16.92 8.10
CA ARG A 51 -7.67 -17.17 8.57
C ARG A 51 -6.62 -16.47 7.70
N VAL A 52 -6.72 -16.63 6.38
CA VAL A 52 -5.80 -15.99 5.42
C VAL A 52 -5.91 -14.48 5.51
N ARG A 53 -7.12 -13.92 5.55
CA ARG A 53 -7.38 -12.49 5.70
C ARG A 53 -6.66 -11.88 6.91
N THR A 54 -6.79 -12.54 8.07
CA THR A 54 -6.13 -12.09 9.30
C THR A 54 -4.61 -12.18 9.19
N GLY A 55 -4.09 -13.25 8.60
CA GLY A 55 -2.66 -13.42 8.36
C GLY A 55 -2.08 -12.36 7.41
N VAL A 56 -2.75 -12.13 6.29
CA VAL A 56 -2.34 -11.13 5.28
C VAL A 56 -2.27 -9.73 5.86
N ARG A 57 -3.26 -9.31 6.66
CA ARG A 57 -3.23 -7.98 7.31
C ARG A 57 -2.01 -7.81 8.21
N ARG A 58 -1.75 -8.78 9.08
CA ARG A 58 -0.59 -8.76 9.98
C ARG A 58 0.72 -8.77 9.20
N SER A 59 0.83 -9.60 8.18
CA SER A 59 2.04 -9.68 7.36
C SER A 59 2.27 -8.37 6.60
N ALA A 60 1.24 -7.76 6.01
CA ALA A 60 1.35 -6.48 5.31
C ALA A 60 1.90 -5.38 6.23
N GLU A 61 1.38 -5.27 7.46
CA GLU A 61 1.88 -4.31 8.46
C GLU A 61 3.35 -4.53 8.79
N GLN A 62 3.78 -5.79 8.98
CA GLN A 62 5.16 -6.11 9.27
C GLN A 62 6.08 -5.77 8.10
N TYR A 63 5.70 -6.07 6.86
CA TYR A 63 6.48 -5.72 5.68
C TYR A 63 6.57 -4.21 5.44
N ILE A 64 5.50 -3.46 5.71
CA ILE A 64 5.54 -1.98 5.69
C ILE A 64 6.57 -1.45 6.70
N ASN A 65 6.53 -1.95 7.93
CA ASN A 65 7.46 -1.53 8.98
C ASN A 65 8.91 -1.90 8.65
N LEU A 66 9.12 -3.09 8.08
CA LEU A 66 10.44 -3.57 7.66
C LEU A 66 11.01 -2.71 6.53
N CYS A 67 10.22 -2.42 5.48
CA CYS A 67 10.62 -1.52 4.40
C CYS A 67 11.02 -0.14 4.94
N ASN A 68 10.20 0.46 5.80
CA ASN A 68 10.50 1.75 6.41
C ASN A 68 11.79 1.74 7.24
N SER A 69 12.09 0.62 7.91
CA SER A 69 13.31 0.47 8.69
C SER A 69 14.54 0.33 7.79
N MET A 70 14.42 -0.46 6.73
CA MET A 70 15.49 -0.62 5.74
C MET A 70 15.80 0.70 5.01
N GLU A 71 14.79 1.45 4.58
CA GLU A 71 14.99 2.77 3.96
C GLU A 71 15.73 3.73 4.87
N ARG A 72 15.40 3.74 6.18
CA ARG A 72 16.13 4.57 7.14
C ARG A 72 17.58 4.11 7.32
N MET A 73 17.83 2.80 7.23
CA MET A 73 19.16 2.24 7.36
C MET A 73 20.05 2.58 6.16
N VAL A 74 19.52 2.45 4.94
CA VAL A 74 20.20 2.88 3.71
C VAL A 74 20.58 4.34 3.79
N LYS A 75 19.63 5.24 4.11
CA LYS A 75 19.89 6.69 4.25
C LYS A 75 20.95 7.03 5.30
N ARG A 76 21.00 6.25 6.41
CA ARG A 76 22.04 6.45 7.42
C ARG A 76 23.42 6.04 6.91
N ASN A 77 23.53 4.93 6.19
CA ASN A 77 24.80 4.50 5.60
C ASN A 77 25.31 5.51 4.56
N GLU A 78 24.42 6.04 3.71
CA GLU A 78 24.77 7.14 2.78
C GLU A 78 25.24 8.38 3.55
N GLY A 79 24.59 8.73 4.65
CA GLY A 79 24.98 9.83 5.51
C GLY A 79 26.36 9.62 6.13
N VAL A 80 26.68 8.42 6.62
CA VAL A 80 28.00 8.08 7.15
C VAL A 80 29.06 8.13 6.05
N ALA A 81 28.76 7.62 4.85
CA ALA A 81 29.66 7.70 3.71
C ALA A 81 29.99 9.16 3.35
N ALA A 82 29.00 10.05 3.37
CA ALA A 82 29.23 11.49 3.14
C ALA A 82 30.11 12.13 4.21
N GLU A 83 29.99 11.75 5.48
CA GLU A 83 30.91 12.23 6.53
C GLU A 83 32.33 11.68 6.34
N TYR A 84 32.50 10.44 5.92
CA TYR A 84 33.82 9.88 5.61
C TYR A 84 34.50 10.64 4.46
N LEU A 85 33.74 11.07 3.44
CA LEU A 85 34.24 11.93 2.37
C LEU A 85 34.75 13.26 2.93
N ARG A 86 34.00 13.90 3.84
CA ARG A 86 34.40 15.19 4.45
C ARG A 86 35.65 15.05 5.31
N ILE A 87 35.72 14.01 6.15
CA ILE A 87 36.85 13.74 7.00
C ILE A 87 38.08 13.46 6.15
N GLY A 88 37.99 12.57 5.16
CA GLY A 88 39.11 12.26 4.25
C GLY A 88 39.61 13.48 3.51
N GLY A 89 38.72 14.34 3.00
CA GLY A 89 39.04 15.60 2.36
C GLY A 89 39.75 16.58 3.30
N SER A 90 39.25 16.73 4.54
CA SER A 90 39.88 17.59 5.54
C SER A 90 41.30 17.14 5.91
N LEU A 91 41.50 15.82 6.07
CA LEU A 91 42.81 15.25 6.33
C LEU A 91 43.78 15.50 5.18
N ARG A 92 43.32 15.43 3.93
CA ARG A 92 44.15 15.77 2.76
C ARG A 92 44.54 17.25 2.76
N THR A 93 43.58 18.15 3.01
CA THR A 93 43.83 19.58 3.11
C THR A 93 44.85 19.91 4.21
N LEU A 94 44.82 19.19 5.36
CA LEU A 94 45.81 19.36 6.41
C LEU A 94 47.24 19.01 5.95
N THR A 95 47.41 17.97 5.13
CA THR A 95 48.73 17.62 4.57
C THR A 95 49.23 18.67 3.56
N ASP A 96 48.32 19.22 2.74
CA ASP A 96 48.65 20.27 1.77
C ASP A 96 49.11 21.56 2.49
N VAL A 97 48.34 22.03 3.49
CA VAL A 97 48.69 23.19 4.31
C VAL A 97 50.01 22.95 5.06
N SER A 98 50.24 21.74 5.57
CA SER A 98 51.48 21.37 6.24
C SER A 98 52.70 21.46 5.29
N ALA A 99 52.53 21.02 4.04
CA ALA A 99 53.58 21.09 3.02
C ALA A 99 53.98 22.53 2.68
N ASP A 100 53.04 23.46 2.66
CA ASP A 100 53.27 24.88 2.37
C ASP A 100 53.86 25.66 3.55
N THR A 101 53.62 25.21 4.78
CA THR A 101 53.93 25.95 6.00
C THR A 101 55.22 25.47 6.68
N TYR A 102 55.50 24.17 6.61
CA TYR A 102 56.59 23.51 7.33
C TYR A 102 57.51 22.77 6.36
N ALA A 103 58.75 22.45 6.81
CA ALA A 103 59.65 21.56 6.09
C ALA A 103 59.12 20.11 6.15
N ALA A 104 58.05 19.83 5.37
CA ALA A 104 57.28 18.61 5.42
C ALA A 104 58.00 17.36 4.87
N ASP A 105 59.16 17.56 4.25
CA ASP A 105 60.01 16.53 3.66
C ASP A 105 61.04 15.95 4.64
N GLN A 106 61.13 16.48 5.86
CA GLN A 106 62.15 16.10 6.84
C GLN A 106 61.58 15.82 8.23
N GLY A 107 62.27 14.90 8.94
CA GLY A 107 62.01 14.61 10.36
C GLY A 107 60.58 14.09 10.67
N ASP A 108 60.07 14.49 11.82
CA ASP A 108 58.79 14.05 12.36
C ASP A 108 57.57 14.52 11.51
N MET A 109 57.74 15.64 10.80
CA MET A 109 56.66 16.16 9.92
C MET A 109 56.37 15.23 8.74
N LEU A 110 57.40 14.60 8.16
CA LEU A 110 57.24 13.62 7.11
C LEU A 110 56.45 12.40 7.61
N ALA A 111 56.79 11.86 8.77
CA ALA A 111 56.12 10.71 9.36
C ALA A 111 54.66 11.04 9.70
N LEU A 112 54.38 12.23 10.26
CA LEU A 112 53.04 12.71 10.55
C LEU A 112 52.19 12.82 9.28
N ASN A 113 52.69 13.46 8.23
CA ASN A 113 51.97 13.62 6.96
C ASN A 113 51.72 12.29 6.26
N MET A 114 52.61 11.32 6.35
CA MET A 114 52.40 9.97 5.87
C MET A 114 51.25 9.29 6.65
N GLY A 115 51.20 9.45 7.96
CA GLY A 115 50.09 8.92 8.80
C GLY A 115 48.76 9.55 8.46
N ILE A 116 48.69 10.88 8.32
CA ILE A 116 47.46 11.61 7.94
C ILE A 116 47.01 11.18 6.55
N THR A 117 47.92 11.03 5.60
CA THR A 117 47.58 10.56 4.23
C THR A 117 47.05 9.13 4.25
N ALA A 118 47.63 8.23 5.06
CA ALA A 118 47.13 6.87 5.21
C ALA A 118 45.73 6.85 5.81
N ALA A 119 45.44 7.69 6.82
CA ALA A 119 44.14 7.86 7.41
C ALA A 119 43.12 8.39 6.37
N SER A 120 43.48 9.40 5.59
CA SER A 120 42.63 9.93 4.51
C SER A 120 42.25 8.83 3.52
N ARG A 121 43.18 8.03 3.06
CA ARG A 121 42.91 6.89 2.15
C ARG A 121 42.04 5.84 2.77
N HIS A 122 42.20 5.59 4.08
CA HIS A 122 41.30 4.65 4.79
C HIS A 122 39.86 5.14 4.79
N PHE A 123 39.59 6.42 5.08
CA PHE A 123 38.26 7.00 5.01
C PHE A 123 37.68 6.95 3.59
N GLU A 124 38.44 7.21 2.55
CA GLU A 124 38.00 7.10 1.15
C GLU A 124 37.61 5.66 0.79
N SER A 125 38.43 4.68 1.18
CA SER A 125 38.10 3.26 0.92
C SER A 125 36.86 2.81 1.70
N SER A 126 36.74 3.22 2.95
CA SER A 126 35.58 2.90 3.79
C SER A 126 34.29 3.55 3.27
N ARG A 127 34.42 4.81 2.75
CA ARG A 127 33.29 5.46 2.07
C ARG A 127 32.78 4.65 0.89
N ALA A 128 33.68 4.22 0.01
CA ALA A 128 33.31 3.45 -1.18
C ALA A 128 32.55 2.15 -0.80
N LEU A 129 33.03 1.45 0.23
CA LEU A 129 32.39 0.24 0.72
C LEU A 129 30.97 0.51 1.28
N LEU A 130 30.80 1.61 2.04
CA LEU A 130 29.48 2.00 2.58
C LEU A 130 28.50 2.42 1.48
N GLU A 131 28.98 3.09 0.43
CA GLU A 131 28.16 3.44 -0.73
C GLU A 131 27.70 2.18 -1.50
N ASP A 132 28.61 1.23 -1.70
CA ASP A 132 28.31 -0.04 -2.37
C ASP A 132 27.34 -0.89 -1.54
N GLU A 133 27.51 -0.94 -0.22
CA GLU A 133 26.60 -1.64 0.69
C GLU A 133 25.21 -0.98 0.67
N ALA A 134 25.13 0.34 0.78
CA ALA A 134 23.87 1.08 0.74
C ALA A 134 23.11 0.80 -0.57
N ARG A 135 23.82 0.84 -1.70
CA ARG A 135 23.25 0.53 -3.01
C ARG A 135 22.77 -0.92 -3.11
N ALA A 136 23.56 -1.89 -2.63
CA ALA A 136 23.17 -3.29 -2.65
C ALA A 136 21.90 -3.56 -1.80
N TRP A 137 21.76 -2.85 -0.69
CA TRP A 137 20.56 -2.95 0.13
C TRP A 137 19.34 -2.28 -0.51
N ASP A 138 19.51 -1.10 -1.13
CA ASP A 138 18.41 -0.37 -1.77
C ASP A 138 17.90 -1.11 -3.01
N GLU A 139 18.80 -1.42 -3.96
CA GLU A 139 18.44 -2.04 -5.24
C GLU A 139 18.11 -3.55 -5.13
N GLY A 140 18.61 -4.22 -4.10
CA GLY A 140 18.41 -5.65 -3.87
C GLY A 140 17.35 -5.92 -2.81
N VAL A 141 17.77 -5.98 -1.56
CA VAL A 141 16.93 -6.45 -0.44
C VAL A 141 15.67 -5.60 -0.26
N LEU A 142 15.80 -4.27 -0.31
CA LEU A 142 14.66 -3.37 -0.10
C LEU A 142 13.63 -3.49 -1.23
N GLU A 143 14.06 -3.62 -2.48
CA GLU A 143 13.16 -3.81 -3.61
C GLU A 143 12.40 -5.15 -3.53
N ASP A 144 13.04 -6.22 -3.07
CA ASP A 144 12.38 -7.50 -2.86
C ASP A 144 11.35 -7.43 -1.71
N LEU A 145 11.68 -6.75 -0.62
CA LEU A 145 10.76 -6.49 0.48
C LEU A 145 9.55 -5.64 0.04
N LYS A 146 9.77 -4.62 -0.80
CA LYS A 146 8.71 -3.79 -1.38
C LYS A 146 7.78 -4.63 -2.27
N ARG A 147 8.30 -5.54 -3.09
CA ARG A 147 7.48 -6.45 -3.92
C ARG A 147 6.58 -7.34 -3.05
N GLN A 148 7.12 -7.90 -1.96
CA GLN A 148 6.32 -8.70 -1.02
C GLN A 148 5.28 -7.86 -0.29
N ARG A 149 5.64 -6.66 0.17
CA ARG A 149 4.71 -5.69 0.75
C ARG A 149 3.55 -5.40 -0.19
N ASP A 150 3.84 -5.08 -1.45
CA ASP A 150 2.84 -4.69 -2.44
C ASP A 150 1.89 -5.84 -2.79
N ALA A 151 2.40 -7.06 -2.85
CA ALA A 151 1.58 -8.26 -3.02
C ALA A 151 0.61 -8.45 -1.83
N LEU A 152 1.11 -8.34 -0.59
CA LEU A 152 0.30 -8.47 0.62
C LEU A 152 -0.71 -7.34 0.77
N VAL A 153 -0.34 -6.10 0.43
CA VAL A 153 -1.25 -4.94 0.42
C VAL A 153 -2.35 -5.17 -0.61
N SER A 154 -2.03 -5.62 -1.81
CA SER A 154 -3.02 -5.95 -2.84
C SER A 154 -3.99 -7.05 -2.39
N MET A 155 -3.49 -8.09 -1.74
CA MET A 155 -4.33 -9.14 -1.14
C MET A 155 -5.22 -8.60 -0.02
N ARG A 156 -4.71 -7.75 0.85
CA ARG A 156 -5.50 -7.07 1.89
C ARG A 156 -6.63 -6.25 1.28
N ASP A 157 -6.32 -5.45 0.27
CA ASP A 157 -7.29 -4.59 -0.41
C ASP A 157 -8.37 -5.41 -1.14
N MET A 158 -8.01 -6.58 -1.68
CA MET A 158 -8.97 -7.55 -2.22
C MET A 158 -9.93 -8.06 -1.14
N PHE A 159 -9.45 -8.43 0.04
CA PHE A 159 -10.31 -8.85 1.15
C PHE A 159 -11.18 -7.70 1.67
N ASP A 160 -10.65 -6.49 1.76
CA ASP A 160 -11.42 -5.30 2.17
C ASP A 160 -12.50 -4.95 1.14
N ARG A 161 -12.23 -5.16 -0.16
CA ARG A 161 -13.23 -5.05 -1.21
C ARG A 161 -14.32 -6.11 -1.06
N ARG A 162 -13.94 -7.38 -0.87
CA ARG A 162 -14.89 -8.47 -0.61
C ARG A 162 -15.81 -8.12 0.56
N ASP A 163 -15.26 -7.71 1.70
CA ASP A 163 -16.05 -7.38 2.89
C ASP A 163 -17.06 -6.24 2.64
N ARG A 164 -16.73 -5.29 1.76
CA ARG A 164 -17.66 -4.21 1.38
C ARG A 164 -18.77 -4.69 0.47
N LEU A 165 -18.48 -5.66 -0.38
CA LEU A 165 -19.43 -6.20 -1.36
C LEU A 165 -20.31 -7.30 -0.76
N ASP A 166 -19.78 -8.05 0.20
CA ASP A 166 -20.44 -9.15 0.92
C ASP A 166 -21.28 -8.63 2.13
N ARG A 167 -21.78 -7.39 2.05
CA ARG A 167 -22.70 -6.88 3.07
C ARG A 167 -24.06 -7.51 2.85
N ASP A 168 -24.54 -8.21 3.89
CA ASP A 168 -25.91 -8.67 3.93
C ASP A 168 -26.86 -7.45 4.00
N ASN A 169 -27.41 -7.08 2.86
CA ASN A 169 -28.39 -6.01 2.75
C ASN A 169 -29.83 -6.53 2.92
N ILE A 170 -30.05 -7.85 2.99
CA ILE A 170 -31.36 -8.46 3.08
C ILE A 170 -32.17 -7.92 4.26
N PRO A 171 -31.64 -7.85 5.51
CA PRO A 171 -32.39 -7.29 6.63
C PRO A 171 -32.80 -5.83 6.46
N GLN A 172 -32.01 -5.04 5.73
CA GLN A 172 -32.39 -3.66 5.40
C GLN A 172 -33.48 -3.58 4.35
N LEU A 173 -33.41 -4.44 3.35
CA LEU A 173 -34.42 -4.54 2.30
C LEU A 173 -35.75 -5.03 2.86
N GLU A 174 -35.75 -6.06 3.70
CA GLU A 174 -36.93 -6.56 4.40
C GLU A 174 -37.60 -5.47 5.27
N ARG A 175 -36.82 -4.70 6.03
CA ARG A 175 -37.35 -3.56 6.80
C ARG A 175 -37.97 -2.50 5.89
N ARG A 176 -37.35 -2.22 4.75
CA ARG A 176 -37.93 -1.27 3.78
C ARG A 176 -39.20 -1.76 3.17
N ILE A 177 -39.28 -3.03 2.82
CA ILE A 177 -40.53 -3.68 2.33
C ILE A 177 -41.64 -3.54 3.38
N LYS A 178 -41.36 -3.99 4.60
CA LYS A 178 -42.33 -3.92 5.70
C LYS A 178 -42.83 -2.49 5.96
N ASN A 179 -41.95 -1.51 6.01
CA ASN A 179 -42.34 -0.11 6.20
C ASN A 179 -43.20 0.42 5.03
N ASN A 180 -42.90 0.01 3.80
CA ASN A 180 -43.68 0.38 2.63
C ASN A 180 -45.05 -0.31 2.62
N GLU A 181 -45.14 -1.57 3.04
CA GLU A 181 -46.42 -2.30 3.20
C GLU A 181 -47.31 -1.64 4.27
N GLU A 182 -46.75 -1.31 5.43
CA GLU A 182 -47.46 -0.60 6.49
C GLU A 182 -47.97 0.77 5.99
N ARG A 183 -47.15 1.47 5.22
CA ARG A 183 -47.54 2.74 4.59
C ARG A 183 -48.62 2.56 3.55
N LEU A 184 -48.57 1.51 2.76
CA LEU A 184 -49.59 1.18 1.77
C LEU A 184 -50.94 0.90 2.44
N ILE A 185 -50.94 0.12 3.52
CA ILE A 185 -52.14 -0.18 4.33
C ILE A 185 -52.71 1.13 4.89
N ALA A 186 -51.87 1.99 5.44
CA ALA A 186 -52.30 3.27 5.97
C ALA A 186 -52.88 4.22 4.90
N ILE A 187 -52.37 4.19 3.66
CA ILE A 187 -52.94 4.95 2.55
C ILE A 187 -54.29 4.39 2.14
N ARG A 188 -54.43 3.06 2.03
CA ARG A 188 -55.67 2.41 1.64
C ARG A 188 -56.80 2.52 2.70
N SER A 189 -56.43 2.73 3.96
CA SER A 189 -57.40 2.94 5.06
C SER A 189 -57.89 4.37 5.18
N LYS A 190 -57.38 5.32 4.41
CA LYS A 190 -57.88 6.71 4.41
C LYS A 190 -59.21 6.82 3.68
N PRO A 191 -60.10 7.77 4.12
CA PRO A 191 -61.38 8.00 3.45
C PRO A 191 -61.18 8.41 1.98
N GLU A 192 -62.10 7.95 1.10
CA GLU A 192 -62.10 8.38 -0.29
C GLU A 192 -62.18 9.89 -0.41
N GLY A 193 -61.22 10.47 -1.16
CA GLY A 193 -61.06 11.92 -1.34
C GLY A 193 -59.88 12.55 -0.59
N THR A 194 -59.23 11.82 0.34
CA THR A 194 -58.02 12.32 1.03
C THR A 194 -56.74 11.74 0.47
N ILE A 195 -56.84 10.76 -0.43
CA ILE A 195 -55.68 10.09 -1.03
C ILE A 195 -55.27 10.89 -2.28
N LYS A 196 -54.00 11.27 -2.36
CA LYS A 196 -53.44 11.92 -3.55
C LYS A 196 -53.36 10.94 -4.72
N PRO A 197 -53.78 11.32 -5.95
CA PRO A 197 -53.69 10.45 -7.11
C PRO A 197 -52.28 9.92 -7.30
N GLY A 198 -52.10 8.61 -7.44
CA GLY A 198 -50.81 7.95 -7.65
C GLY A 198 -49.93 7.77 -6.38
N GLU A 199 -50.45 8.06 -5.16
CA GLU A 199 -49.69 7.88 -3.94
C GLU A 199 -49.51 6.39 -3.61
N ALA A 200 -50.53 5.58 -3.80
CA ALA A 200 -50.50 4.11 -3.59
C ALA A 200 -49.61 3.42 -4.63
N GLU A 201 -49.77 3.76 -5.91
CA GLU A 201 -48.96 3.20 -7.00
C GLU A 201 -47.45 3.43 -6.79
N LYS A 202 -47.06 4.62 -6.32
CA LYS A 202 -45.65 4.93 -6.01
C LYS A 202 -45.05 4.05 -4.89
N VAL A 203 -45.88 3.68 -3.90
CA VAL A 203 -45.43 2.80 -2.81
C VAL A 203 -45.41 1.35 -3.29
N GLU A 204 -46.34 0.91 -4.13
CA GLU A 204 -46.31 -0.41 -4.77
C GLU A 204 -45.09 -0.57 -5.68
N ASP A 205 -44.76 0.42 -6.50
CA ASP A 205 -43.55 0.46 -7.31
C ASP A 205 -42.27 0.40 -6.47
N ALA A 206 -42.27 1.07 -5.30
CA ALA A 206 -41.13 1.03 -4.40
C ALA A 206 -40.95 -0.34 -3.73
N ILE A 207 -42.03 -1.09 -3.48
CA ILE A 207 -42.00 -2.47 -2.99
C ILE A 207 -41.45 -3.38 -4.10
N LEU A 208 -42.01 -3.30 -5.31
CA LEU A 208 -41.56 -4.12 -6.45
C LEU A 208 -40.08 -3.94 -6.78
N LYS A 209 -39.55 -2.70 -6.73
CA LYS A 209 -38.13 -2.40 -6.96
C LYS A 209 -37.20 -2.97 -5.89
N VAL A 210 -37.70 -3.30 -4.72
CA VAL A 210 -36.87 -3.85 -3.64
C VAL A 210 -37.00 -5.38 -3.61
N SER A 211 -38.11 -5.95 -4.14
CA SER A 211 -38.37 -7.39 -4.15
C SER A 211 -37.87 -8.12 -5.40
N GLY A 212 -37.49 -7.42 -6.47
CA GLY A 212 -36.94 -7.96 -7.71
C GLY A 212 -35.45 -7.71 -7.79
#